data_fd21104b01d49090316ce94efe592cff
#
_entry.id   fd21104b01d49090316ce94efe592cff
#
_cell.length_a   1.000
_cell.length_b   1.000
_cell.length_c   1.000
_cell.angle_alpha   90.00
_cell.angle_beta   90.00
_cell.angle_gamma   90.00
#
_symmetry.space_group_name_H-M   'P 1'
#
loop_
_entity.id
_entity.type
_entity.pdbx_description
1 polymer ?
#
loop_
_entity_poly.entity_id
_entity_poly.type
_entity_poly.pdbx_seq_one_letter_code
_entity_poly.pdbx_strand_id
1 'polypeptide(L)'
;MLKGHLSAEAQRFLCNEQPAPSGRSESTLADLRSATKAYITPAVKQVLASTKVTTRHIVINDVACLEVTPSHITASWPILYGFGGGFIQGSAYEDLTIAAPLCAMTGAALIIPSYRLAPEHPWPAAIDDGFSVYQALCERPFACVGESAGGNLVLAAMLRAKRAGLPLPRAVALLSPWCDLDMSSDSQVFNDGRDPSLSIQDSKTAARLYAGDHDITNPDISPINGSFDGAFPPCLITTGTRDLLLSLSVRLARCLRESGVEVDLQVWEGLWHVFEWQHQIPEAQQSLRNIAAFLKGHLSP
;
A
#
# COMPACT_ATOMS: atom_id res chain seq x y z
N MET A 1 12.78 26.57 4.97
CA MET A 1 13.80 26.00 4.07
C MET A 1 14.00 24.54 4.45
N LEU A 2 13.66 23.62 3.55
CA LEU A 2 13.96 22.19 3.69
C LEU A 2 15.46 22.03 3.44
N LYS A 3 16.27 21.85 4.47
CA LYS A 3 17.73 21.84 4.35
C LYS A 3 18.27 20.42 4.50
N GLY A 4 19.08 20.02 3.51
CA GLY A 4 20.22 19.12 3.71
C GLY A 4 19.96 17.61 3.83
N HIS A 5 18.73 17.16 4.07
CA HIS A 5 18.43 15.74 4.28
C HIS A 5 17.68 15.09 3.11
N LEU A 6 17.07 15.90 2.24
CA LEU A 6 16.32 15.43 1.08
C LEU A 6 17.13 15.59 -0.20
N SER A 7 16.96 14.64 -1.12
CA SER A 7 17.49 14.78 -2.48
C SER A 7 16.93 16.03 -3.16
N ALA A 8 17.64 16.52 -4.19
CA ALA A 8 17.18 17.65 -4.99
C ALA A 8 15.83 17.34 -5.67
N GLU A 9 15.61 16.09 -6.03
CA GLU A 9 14.37 15.57 -6.62
C GLU A 9 13.19 15.66 -5.64
N ALA A 10 13.36 15.17 -4.41
CA ALA A 10 12.35 15.26 -3.37
C ALA A 10 12.04 16.71 -3.00
N GLN A 11 13.07 17.57 -2.91
CA GLN A 11 12.88 19.00 -2.67
C GLN A 11 12.09 19.67 -3.81
N ARG A 12 12.39 19.35 -5.08
CA ARG A 12 11.63 19.86 -6.22
C ARG A 12 10.18 19.43 -6.17
N PHE A 13 9.90 18.16 -5.83
CA PHE A 13 8.52 17.68 -5.71
C PHE A 13 7.74 18.49 -4.66
N LEU A 14 8.32 18.71 -3.47
CA LEU A 14 7.69 19.48 -2.41
C LEU A 14 7.53 20.98 -2.74
N CYS A 15 8.38 21.54 -3.60
CA CYS A 15 8.32 22.96 -3.98
C CYS A 15 7.46 23.23 -5.22
N ASN A 16 7.33 22.27 -6.13
CA ASN A 16 6.64 22.45 -7.41
C ASN A 16 5.13 22.22 -7.35
N GLU A 17 4.61 21.88 -6.18
CA GLU A 17 3.17 21.83 -5.82
C GLU A 17 2.20 21.49 -6.98
N GLN A 18 2.44 20.33 -7.60
CA GLN A 18 1.38 19.65 -8.35
C GLN A 18 1.09 18.35 -7.60
N PRO A 19 0.34 18.41 -6.46
CA PRO A 19 -0.06 17.18 -5.77
C PRO A 19 -0.87 16.32 -6.73
N ALA A 20 -0.87 15.01 -6.44
CA ALA A 20 -1.78 14.12 -7.15
C ALA A 20 -3.21 14.71 -7.05
N PRO A 21 -4.03 14.59 -8.09
CA PRO A 21 -5.38 15.12 -8.06
C PRO A 21 -6.13 14.65 -6.83
N SER A 22 -6.62 15.57 -6.01
CA SER A 22 -7.42 15.29 -4.82
C SER A 22 -8.88 15.67 -5.08
N GLY A 23 -9.81 14.80 -4.69
CA GLY A 23 -11.23 15.02 -4.93
C GLY A 23 -11.84 15.96 -3.92
N ARG A 24 -12.37 17.10 -4.36
CA ARG A 24 -13.04 18.07 -3.50
C ARG A 24 -14.55 18.21 -3.76
N SER A 25 -15.15 17.42 -4.66
CA SER A 25 -16.60 17.42 -4.88
C SER A 25 -17.12 16.10 -5.45
N GLU A 26 -18.36 15.72 -5.11
CA GLU A 26 -19.00 14.45 -5.47
C GLU A 26 -19.20 14.23 -6.98
N SER A 27 -19.27 15.30 -7.77
CA SER A 27 -19.44 15.25 -9.24
C SER A 27 -18.19 14.76 -9.98
N THR A 28 -17.14 14.40 -9.27
CA THR A 28 -15.80 14.32 -9.84
C THR A 28 -15.02 13.02 -9.50
N LEU A 29 -15.63 12.00 -8.87
CA LEU A 29 -14.85 10.80 -8.54
C LEU A 29 -14.35 10.07 -9.80
N ALA A 30 -15.17 9.98 -10.85
CA ALA A 30 -14.76 9.44 -12.14
C ALA A 30 -13.69 10.32 -12.80
N ASP A 31 -13.86 11.65 -12.72
CA ASP A 31 -12.89 12.61 -13.21
C ASP A 31 -11.59 12.54 -12.41
N LEU A 32 -11.67 12.40 -11.09
CA LEU A 32 -10.51 12.20 -10.21
C LEU A 32 -9.73 10.94 -10.60
N ARG A 33 -10.42 9.79 -10.74
CA ARG A 33 -9.80 8.53 -11.18
C ARG A 33 -9.11 8.70 -12.54
N SER A 34 -9.76 9.39 -13.48
CA SER A 34 -9.20 9.66 -14.81
C SER A 34 -7.99 10.59 -14.75
N ALA A 35 -8.05 11.64 -13.94
CA ALA A 35 -6.97 12.61 -13.77
C ALA A 35 -5.76 11.96 -13.07
N THR A 36 -5.96 11.15 -12.03
CA THR A 36 -4.90 10.40 -11.35
C THR A 36 -4.18 9.45 -12.31
N LYS A 37 -4.95 8.69 -13.09
CA LYS A 37 -4.39 7.80 -14.12
C LYS A 37 -3.59 8.56 -15.17
N ALA A 38 -4.10 9.71 -15.63
CA ALA A 38 -3.39 10.56 -16.60
C ALA A 38 -2.09 11.12 -16.01
N TYR A 39 -2.12 11.57 -14.75
CA TYR A 39 -0.97 12.10 -14.02
C TYR A 39 0.15 11.06 -13.89
N ILE A 40 -0.17 9.82 -13.49
CA ILE A 40 0.87 8.80 -13.22
C ILE A 40 1.35 8.06 -14.48
N THR A 41 0.55 8.04 -15.56
CA THR A 41 0.86 7.26 -16.78
C THR A 41 2.27 7.50 -17.34
N PRO A 42 2.82 8.73 -17.41
CA PRO A 42 4.19 8.95 -17.87
C PRO A 42 5.23 8.23 -16.99
N ALA A 43 5.07 8.29 -15.67
CA ALA A 43 5.94 7.61 -14.71
C ALA A 43 5.87 6.09 -14.85
N VAL A 44 4.66 5.52 -14.97
CA VAL A 44 4.46 4.09 -15.21
C VAL A 44 5.17 3.63 -16.47
N LYS A 45 5.04 4.35 -17.59
CA LYS A 45 5.74 4.03 -18.84
C LYS A 45 7.26 4.03 -18.67
N GLN A 46 7.80 5.02 -17.96
CA GLN A 46 9.23 5.12 -17.69
C GLN A 46 9.73 3.95 -16.83
N VAL A 47 8.99 3.60 -15.79
CA VAL A 47 9.34 2.49 -14.88
C VAL A 47 9.29 1.15 -15.62
N LEU A 48 8.24 0.87 -16.40
CA LEU A 48 8.16 -0.34 -17.20
C LEU A 48 9.31 -0.48 -18.19
N ALA A 49 9.70 0.62 -18.85
CA ALA A 49 10.83 0.61 -19.77
C ALA A 49 12.17 0.32 -19.05
N SER A 50 12.36 0.80 -17.82
CA SER A 50 13.59 0.64 -17.07
C SER A 50 13.71 -0.71 -16.35
N THR A 51 12.60 -1.25 -15.85
CA THR A 51 12.58 -2.48 -15.05
C THR A 51 12.53 -3.76 -15.88
N LYS A 52 12.12 -3.67 -17.15
CA LYS A 52 11.99 -4.80 -18.08
C LYS A 52 11.08 -5.94 -17.55
N VAL A 53 10.08 -5.58 -16.76
CA VAL A 53 9.04 -6.51 -16.33
C VAL A 53 7.98 -6.66 -17.41
N THR A 54 7.21 -7.75 -17.35
CA THR A 54 6.02 -7.95 -18.18
C THR A 54 4.77 -7.91 -17.33
N THR A 55 3.67 -7.45 -17.90
CA THR A 55 2.38 -7.40 -17.23
C THR A 55 1.34 -8.20 -18.00
N ARG A 56 0.48 -8.91 -17.30
CA ARG A 56 -0.59 -9.73 -17.89
C ARG A 56 -1.86 -9.63 -17.03
N HIS A 57 -3.01 -9.42 -17.66
CA HIS A 57 -4.29 -9.58 -16.99
C HIS A 57 -4.61 -11.06 -16.82
N ILE A 58 -4.94 -11.44 -15.60
CA ILE A 58 -5.35 -12.80 -15.22
C ILE A 58 -6.61 -12.73 -14.35
N VAL A 59 -7.25 -13.86 -14.15
CA VAL A 59 -8.39 -13.99 -13.21
C VAL A 59 -8.04 -15.06 -12.19
N ILE A 60 -8.23 -14.75 -10.91
CA ILE A 60 -8.03 -15.67 -9.79
C ILE A 60 -9.30 -15.65 -8.95
N ASN A 61 -9.96 -16.80 -8.80
CA ASN A 61 -11.23 -16.95 -8.06
C ASN A 61 -12.24 -15.83 -8.42
N ASP A 62 -12.47 -15.63 -9.71
CA ASP A 62 -13.37 -14.62 -10.29
C ASP A 62 -12.93 -13.15 -10.07
N VAL A 63 -11.78 -12.90 -9.45
CA VAL A 63 -11.22 -11.57 -9.29
C VAL A 63 -10.22 -11.28 -10.41
N ALA A 64 -10.44 -10.19 -11.15
CA ALA A 64 -9.48 -9.70 -12.13
C ALA A 64 -8.21 -9.24 -11.42
N CYS A 65 -7.04 -9.67 -11.91
CA CYS A 65 -5.75 -9.31 -11.35
C CYS A 65 -4.79 -8.84 -12.45
N LEU A 66 -3.85 -7.99 -12.08
CA LEU A 66 -2.67 -7.71 -12.87
C LEU A 66 -1.50 -8.53 -12.33
N GLU A 67 -0.98 -9.44 -13.14
CA GLU A 67 0.25 -10.14 -12.85
C GLU A 67 1.43 -9.34 -13.41
N VAL A 68 2.45 -9.11 -12.56
CA VAL A 68 3.71 -8.48 -12.94
C VAL A 68 4.81 -9.50 -12.77
N THR A 69 5.54 -9.82 -13.85
CA THR A 69 6.60 -10.83 -13.83
C THR A 69 7.93 -10.23 -14.25
N PRO A 70 9.05 -10.59 -13.56
CA PRO A 70 10.38 -10.12 -13.96
C PRO A 70 10.85 -10.84 -15.21
N SER A 71 11.78 -10.27 -15.96
CA SER A 71 12.39 -10.88 -17.13
C SER A 71 13.07 -12.24 -16.81
N HIS A 72 13.54 -12.41 -15.58
CA HIS A 72 14.09 -13.64 -15.03
C HIS A 72 13.48 -13.90 -13.66
N ILE A 73 12.62 -14.92 -13.57
CA ILE A 73 12.04 -15.35 -12.29
C ILE A 73 13.15 -16.07 -11.52
N THR A 74 13.53 -15.51 -10.38
CA THR A 74 14.55 -16.08 -9.48
C THR A 74 13.97 -16.50 -8.13
N ALA A 75 12.77 -16.06 -7.80
CA ALA A 75 12.04 -16.43 -6.60
C ALA A 75 10.90 -17.38 -6.93
N SER A 76 10.76 -18.46 -6.15
CA SER A 76 9.67 -19.44 -6.30
C SER A 76 8.36 -19.00 -5.62
N TRP A 77 8.41 -17.92 -4.86
CA TRP A 77 7.29 -17.37 -4.09
C TRP A 77 6.72 -16.12 -4.77
N PRO A 78 5.40 -15.97 -4.79
CA PRO A 78 4.74 -14.76 -5.30
C PRO A 78 4.60 -13.71 -4.21
N ILE A 79 4.27 -12.49 -4.62
CA ILE A 79 3.86 -11.39 -3.75
C ILE A 79 2.40 -11.05 -4.06
N LEU A 80 1.54 -11.07 -3.04
CA LEU A 80 0.23 -10.43 -3.09
C LEU A 80 0.45 -8.93 -2.85
N TYR A 81 0.04 -8.10 -3.81
CA TYR A 81 0.21 -6.66 -3.71
C TYR A 81 -1.15 -5.94 -3.65
N GLY A 82 -1.39 -5.16 -2.60
CA GLY A 82 -2.55 -4.29 -2.46
C GLY A 82 -2.19 -2.85 -2.85
N PHE A 83 -2.85 -2.31 -3.88
CA PHE A 83 -2.70 -0.91 -4.26
C PHE A 83 -3.51 0.02 -3.34
N GLY A 84 -3.17 1.30 -3.30
CA GLY A 84 -3.86 2.30 -2.47
C GLY A 84 -4.95 3.07 -3.19
N GLY A 85 -5.26 4.26 -2.63
CA GLY A 85 -6.30 5.14 -3.17
C GLY A 85 -7.58 5.18 -2.32
N GLY A 86 -7.47 4.90 -1.01
CA GLY A 86 -8.56 5.08 -0.04
C GLY A 86 -9.77 4.19 -0.30
N PHE A 87 -9.63 3.09 -1.02
CA PHE A 87 -10.71 2.21 -1.49
C PHE A 87 -11.73 2.88 -2.43
N ILE A 88 -11.49 4.11 -2.86
CA ILE A 88 -12.39 4.88 -3.74
C ILE A 88 -11.75 5.19 -5.10
N GLN A 89 -10.44 5.07 -5.23
CA GLN A 89 -9.66 5.30 -6.44
C GLN A 89 -8.43 4.38 -6.46
N GLY A 90 -7.53 4.59 -7.44
CA GLY A 90 -6.36 3.76 -7.63
C GLY A 90 -6.63 2.55 -8.52
N SER A 91 -5.57 1.91 -8.94
CA SER A 91 -5.63 0.67 -9.73
C SER A 91 -4.29 -0.04 -9.73
N ALA A 92 -4.31 -1.34 -10.06
CA ALA A 92 -3.10 -2.14 -10.27
C ALA A 92 -2.13 -1.51 -11.29
N TYR A 93 -2.65 -0.78 -12.28
CA TYR A 93 -1.81 -0.09 -13.28
C TYR A 93 -1.09 1.11 -12.70
N GLU A 94 -1.77 1.90 -11.89
CA GLU A 94 -1.20 3.14 -11.31
C GLU A 94 -0.07 2.84 -10.34
N ASP A 95 -0.14 1.71 -9.64
CA ASP A 95 0.87 1.27 -8.68
C ASP A 95 2.06 0.52 -9.31
N LEU A 96 2.13 0.41 -10.62
CA LEU A 96 3.30 -0.12 -11.30
C LEU A 96 4.57 0.70 -11.05
N THR A 97 4.46 1.94 -10.56
CA THR A 97 5.61 2.74 -10.10
C THR A 97 6.31 2.14 -8.89
N ILE A 98 5.60 1.37 -8.07
CA ILE A 98 6.11 0.60 -6.91
C ILE A 98 6.27 -0.87 -7.28
N ALA A 99 5.22 -1.48 -7.83
CA ALA A 99 5.15 -2.92 -8.06
C ALA A 99 6.19 -3.42 -9.07
N ALA A 100 6.44 -2.68 -10.16
CA ALA A 100 7.39 -3.11 -11.17
C ALA A 100 8.86 -3.09 -10.67
N PRO A 101 9.34 -2.04 -9.97
CA PRO A 101 10.66 -2.08 -9.33
C PRO A 101 10.79 -3.21 -8.30
N LEU A 102 9.79 -3.42 -7.44
CA LEU A 102 9.83 -4.52 -6.47
C LEU A 102 9.88 -5.88 -7.15
N CYS A 103 9.11 -6.08 -8.22
CA CYS A 103 9.16 -7.28 -9.05
C CYS A 103 10.58 -7.53 -9.59
N ALA A 104 11.19 -6.52 -10.19
CA ALA A 104 12.54 -6.63 -10.73
C ALA A 104 13.61 -6.90 -9.66
N MET A 105 13.51 -6.24 -8.49
CA MET A 105 14.48 -6.36 -7.39
C MET A 105 14.35 -7.67 -6.63
N THR A 106 13.14 -8.19 -6.45
CA THR A 106 12.89 -9.45 -5.73
C THR A 106 13.06 -10.67 -6.62
N GLY A 107 12.86 -10.54 -7.92
CA GLY A 107 12.77 -11.65 -8.86
C GLY A 107 11.50 -12.50 -8.68
N ALA A 108 10.52 -12.00 -7.92
CA ALA A 108 9.25 -12.64 -7.65
C ALA A 108 8.14 -12.08 -8.55
N ALA A 109 7.18 -12.92 -8.91
CA ALA A 109 5.95 -12.45 -9.54
C ALA A 109 5.07 -11.73 -8.52
N LEU A 110 4.50 -10.59 -8.90
CA LEU A 110 3.49 -9.88 -8.12
C LEU A 110 2.11 -10.13 -8.70
N ILE A 111 1.15 -10.36 -7.81
CA ILE A 111 -0.27 -10.50 -8.14
C ILE A 111 -1.00 -9.33 -7.48
N ILE A 112 -1.60 -8.48 -8.28
CA ILE A 112 -2.29 -7.26 -7.86
C ILE A 112 -3.78 -7.42 -8.15
N PRO A 113 -4.62 -7.71 -7.15
CA PRO A 113 -6.07 -7.78 -7.33
C PRO A 113 -6.61 -6.42 -7.78
N SER A 114 -7.41 -6.38 -8.84
CA SER A 114 -8.21 -5.23 -9.22
C SER A 114 -9.51 -5.22 -8.40
N TYR A 115 -9.37 -5.06 -7.10
CA TYR A 115 -10.49 -5.14 -6.17
C TYR A 115 -11.51 -4.03 -6.43
N ARG A 116 -12.78 -4.31 -6.12
CA ARG A 116 -13.90 -3.38 -6.33
C ARG A 116 -13.80 -2.17 -5.43
N LEU A 117 -14.13 -1.00 -5.96
CA LEU A 117 -14.00 0.28 -5.28
C LEU A 117 -15.37 0.83 -4.82
N ALA A 118 -15.34 1.54 -3.72
CA ALA A 118 -16.44 2.37 -3.26
C ALA A 118 -16.50 3.69 -4.09
N PRO A 119 -17.64 4.38 -4.17
CA PRO A 119 -18.90 4.05 -3.53
C PRO A 119 -19.72 2.99 -4.28
N GLU A 120 -19.31 2.59 -5.49
CA GLU A 120 -20.04 1.60 -6.30
C GLU A 120 -20.12 0.25 -5.58
N HIS A 121 -19.07 -0.10 -4.85
CA HIS A 121 -18.95 -1.33 -4.09
C HIS A 121 -18.29 -1.05 -2.73
N PRO A 122 -19.05 -0.57 -1.73
CA PRO A 122 -18.52 -0.31 -0.40
C PRO A 122 -18.08 -1.59 0.30
N TRP A 123 -17.56 -1.46 1.51
CA TRP A 123 -17.22 -2.62 2.35
C TRP A 123 -18.40 -3.62 2.40
N PRO A 124 -18.17 -4.94 2.28
CA PRO A 124 -16.87 -5.62 2.30
C PRO A 124 -16.25 -5.94 0.92
N ALA A 125 -16.74 -5.37 -0.17
CA ALA A 125 -16.40 -5.80 -1.54
C ALA A 125 -14.88 -5.87 -1.80
N ALA A 126 -14.14 -4.83 -1.46
CA ALA A 126 -12.69 -4.79 -1.69
C ALA A 126 -11.94 -5.88 -0.90
N ILE A 127 -12.30 -6.05 0.38
CA ILE A 127 -11.65 -7.05 1.23
C ILE A 127 -12.04 -8.48 0.82
N ASP A 128 -13.25 -8.70 0.32
CA ASP A 128 -13.69 -10.01 -0.18
C ASP A 128 -12.89 -10.40 -1.43
N ASP A 129 -12.68 -9.44 -2.36
CA ASP A 129 -11.86 -9.65 -3.55
C ASP A 129 -10.40 -9.92 -3.18
N GLY A 130 -9.81 -9.10 -2.31
CA GLY A 130 -8.43 -9.27 -1.85
C GLY A 130 -8.21 -10.61 -1.12
N PHE A 131 -9.16 -10.98 -0.26
CA PHE A 131 -9.10 -12.25 0.48
C PHE A 131 -9.28 -13.46 -0.43
N SER A 132 -10.13 -13.38 -1.45
CA SER A 132 -10.30 -14.44 -2.45
C SER A 132 -8.99 -14.74 -3.19
N VAL A 133 -8.24 -13.70 -3.58
CA VAL A 133 -6.91 -13.87 -4.19
C VAL A 133 -5.88 -14.38 -3.17
N TYR A 134 -5.93 -13.90 -1.93
CA TYR A 134 -5.08 -14.39 -0.85
C TYR A 134 -5.22 -15.90 -0.67
N GLN A 135 -6.45 -16.43 -0.63
CA GLN A 135 -6.73 -17.86 -0.48
C GLN A 135 -6.09 -18.71 -1.59
N ALA A 136 -6.07 -18.21 -2.82
CA ALA A 136 -5.41 -18.93 -3.92
C ALA A 136 -3.87 -18.91 -3.82
N LEU A 137 -3.29 -17.91 -3.16
CA LEU A 137 -1.84 -17.78 -3.04
C LEU A 137 -1.27 -18.48 -1.81
N CYS A 138 -2.06 -18.64 -0.74
CA CYS A 138 -1.58 -19.16 0.55
C CYS A 138 -1.27 -20.66 0.58
N GLU A 139 -1.50 -21.40 -0.52
CA GLU A 139 -1.14 -22.81 -0.65
C GLU A 139 0.37 -23.06 -0.72
N ARG A 140 1.17 -22.03 -0.93
CA ARG A 140 2.63 -22.06 -0.99
C ARG A 140 3.23 -20.85 -0.26
N PRO A 141 4.53 -20.88 0.11
CA PRO A 141 5.17 -19.69 0.68
C PRO A 141 4.99 -18.47 -0.23
N PHE A 142 4.60 -17.35 0.35
CA PHE A 142 4.34 -16.09 -0.34
C PHE A 142 4.63 -14.91 0.60
N ALA A 143 4.69 -13.71 0.03
CA ALA A 143 4.76 -12.46 0.76
C ALA A 143 3.53 -11.58 0.47
N CYS A 144 3.33 -10.59 1.32
CA CYS A 144 2.37 -9.52 1.08
C CYS A 144 3.06 -8.16 1.07
N VAL A 145 2.60 -7.30 0.18
CA VAL A 145 2.98 -5.88 0.15
C VAL A 145 1.70 -5.07 -0.03
N GLY A 146 1.58 -3.94 0.67
CA GLY A 146 0.43 -3.07 0.45
C GLY A 146 0.75 -1.64 0.84
N GLU A 147 0.25 -0.69 0.06
CA GLU A 147 0.42 0.72 0.35
C GLU A 147 -0.92 1.37 0.72
N SER A 148 -0.93 2.29 1.70
CA SER A 148 -2.12 3.05 2.08
C SER A 148 -3.34 2.14 2.36
N ALA A 149 -4.45 2.30 1.62
CA ALA A 149 -5.62 1.41 1.66
C ALA A 149 -5.29 -0.04 1.27
N GLY A 150 -4.31 -0.26 0.38
CA GLY A 150 -3.81 -1.61 0.06
C GLY A 150 -3.07 -2.26 1.23
N GLY A 151 -2.43 -1.47 2.08
CA GLY A 151 -1.87 -1.93 3.35
C GLY A 151 -2.97 -2.38 4.32
N ASN A 152 -4.10 -1.66 4.36
CA ASN A 152 -5.30 -2.08 5.09
C ASN A 152 -5.83 -3.41 4.54
N LEU A 153 -6.03 -3.51 3.22
CA LEU A 153 -6.51 -4.72 2.55
C LEU A 153 -5.68 -5.94 2.92
N VAL A 154 -4.36 -5.81 2.87
CA VAL A 154 -3.43 -6.90 3.20
C VAL A 154 -3.55 -7.30 4.67
N LEU A 155 -3.55 -6.34 5.59
CA LEU A 155 -3.70 -6.61 7.03
C LEU A 155 -5.04 -7.28 7.35
N ALA A 156 -6.14 -6.78 6.80
CA ALA A 156 -7.47 -7.34 7.00
C ALA A 156 -7.58 -8.75 6.42
N ALA A 157 -6.99 -9.00 5.23
CA ALA A 157 -6.93 -10.35 4.64
C ALA A 157 -6.14 -11.32 5.52
N MET A 158 -5.01 -10.90 6.09
CA MET A 158 -4.21 -11.71 7.02
C MET A 158 -4.98 -12.01 8.33
N LEU A 159 -5.71 -11.04 8.88
CA LEU A 159 -6.56 -11.26 10.04
C LEU A 159 -7.71 -12.24 9.73
N ARG A 160 -8.32 -12.14 8.54
CA ARG A 160 -9.31 -13.13 8.07
C ARG A 160 -8.69 -14.53 7.93
N ALA A 161 -7.50 -14.62 7.31
CA ALA A 161 -6.80 -15.88 7.15
C ALA A 161 -6.49 -16.52 8.50
N LYS A 162 -6.00 -15.75 9.47
CA LYS A 162 -5.76 -16.21 10.85
C LYS A 162 -7.02 -16.78 11.49
N ARG A 163 -8.16 -16.05 11.40
CA ARG A 163 -9.44 -16.54 11.92
C ARG A 163 -9.93 -17.80 11.22
N ALA A 164 -9.61 -17.97 9.94
CA ALA A 164 -9.97 -19.14 9.14
C ALA A 164 -8.96 -20.30 9.26
N GLY A 165 -7.88 -20.15 10.03
CA GLY A 165 -6.84 -21.17 10.17
C GLY A 165 -6.02 -21.38 8.89
N LEU A 166 -5.99 -20.40 8.00
CA LEU A 166 -5.20 -20.44 6.76
C LEU A 166 -3.74 -20.00 6.98
N PRO A 167 -2.80 -20.47 6.15
CA PRO A 167 -1.41 -20.03 6.22
C PRO A 167 -1.27 -18.51 6.10
N LEU A 168 -0.40 -17.94 6.93
CA LEU A 168 0.02 -16.54 6.83
C LEU A 168 1.22 -16.39 5.89
N PRO A 169 1.46 -15.20 5.29
CA PRO A 169 2.65 -14.95 4.48
C PRO A 169 3.92 -15.08 5.32
N ARG A 170 5.06 -15.29 4.68
CA ARG A 170 6.36 -15.36 5.36
C ARG A 170 6.88 -14.00 5.78
N ALA A 171 6.48 -12.94 5.10
CA ALA A 171 6.81 -11.55 5.40
C ALA A 171 5.75 -10.61 4.84
N VAL A 172 5.61 -9.44 5.44
CA VAL A 172 4.74 -8.38 4.95
C VAL A 172 5.47 -7.04 4.94
N ALA A 173 5.31 -6.26 3.87
CA ALA A 173 5.78 -4.89 3.82
C ALA A 173 4.59 -3.94 3.62
N LEU A 174 4.51 -2.92 4.45
CA LEU A 174 3.42 -1.95 4.49
C LEU A 174 3.99 -0.54 4.28
N LEU A 175 3.54 0.12 3.23
CA LEU A 175 3.97 1.47 2.89
C LEU A 175 2.88 2.45 3.32
N SER A 176 3.16 3.25 4.33
CA SER A 176 2.19 4.24 4.86
C SER A 176 0.79 3.65 5.10
N PRO A 177 0.63 2.51 5.83
CA PRO A 177 -0.63 1.76 5.86
C PRO A 177 -1.77 2.56 6.51
N TRP A 178 -2.93 2.61 5.85
CA TRP A 178 -4.16 3.17 6.41
C TRP A 178 -4.88 2.13 7.26
N CYS A 179 -4.29 1.75 8.39
CA CYS A 179 -4.74 0.64 9.22
C CYS A 179 -5.86 0.99 10.20
N ASP A 180 -6.25 2.28 10.29
CA ASP A 180 -7.32 2.80 11.15
C ASP A 180 -8.06 3.90 10.38
N LEU A 181 -9.38 3.71 10.20
CA LEU A 181 -10.19 4.69 9.48
C LEU A 181 -10.64 5.86 10.37
N ASP A 182 -10.39 5.78 11.69
CA ASP A 182 -10.57 6.93 12.58
C ASP A 182 -9.47 7.96 12.35
N MET A 183 -9.86 9.09 11.79
CA MET A 183 -8.94 10.19 11.43
C MET A 183 -8.74 11.15 12.61
N SER A 184 -8.34 10.63 13.78
CA SER A 184 -8.17 11.37 15.03
C SER A 184 -6.74 11.38 15.59
N SER A 185 -5.81 10.72 14.88
CA SER A 185 -4.42 10.62 15.34
C SER A 185 -3.64 11.93 15.19
N ASP A 186 -2.58 12.07 15.99
CA ASP A 186 -1.78 13.30 16.15
C ASP A 186 -1.20 13.81 14.81
N SER A 187 -0.53 12.94 14.04
CA SER A 187 0.03 13.34 12.76
C SER A 187 -1.02 13.80 11.73
N GLN A 188 -2.24 13.31 11.83
CA GLN A 188 -3.35 13.71 10.97
C GLN A 188 -3.71 15.18 11.18
N VAL A 189 -3.54 15.69 12.39
CA VAL A 189 -3.73 17.12 12.71
C VAL A 189 -2.52 17.94 12.27
N PHE A 190 -1.30 17.49 12.59
CA PHE A 190 -0.08 18.25 12.33
C PHE A 190 0.38 18.23 10.87
N ASN A 191 0.12 17.15 10.15
CA ASN A 191 0.56 16.99 8.76
C ASN A 191 -0.52 17.36 7.72
N ASP A 192 -1.72 17.72 8.14
CA ASP A 192 -2.73 18.25 7.22
C ASP A 192 -2.22 19.57 6.59
N GLY A 193 -2.21 19.60 5.26
CA GLY A 193 -1.61 20.69 4.49
C GLY A 193 -0.07 20.68 4.40
N ARG A 194 0.62 19.73 5.09
CA ARG A 194 2.07 19.49 4.95
C ARG A 194 2.37 18.25 4.11
N ASP A 195 1.47 17.27 4.14
CA ASP A 195 1.47 16.14 3.24
C ASP A 195 0.96 16.59 1.86
N PRO A 196 1.75 16.45 0.78
CA PRO A 196 1.31 16.87 -0.55
C PRO A 196 0.32 15.89 -1.19
N SER A 197 0.15 14.69 -0.63
CA SER A 197 -0.63 13.59 -1.21
C SER A 197 -1.98 13.39 -0.56
N LEU A 198 -2.11 13.72 0.74
CA LEU A 198 -3.33 13.49 1.52
C LEU A 198 -3.80 14.74 2.25
N SER A 199 -5.13 14.80 2.47
CA SER A 199 -5.77 15.69 3.43
C SER A 199 -6.69 14.92 4.37
N ILE A 200 -6.93 15.46 5.57
CA ILE A 200 -7.90 14.89 6.51
C ILE A 200 -9.29 14.81 5.86
N GLN A 201 -9.70 15.85 5.13
CA GLN A 201 -11.04 15.93 4.56
C GLN A 201 -11.27 14.84 3.51
N ASP A 202 -10.30 14.64 2.61
CA ASP A 202 -10.39 13.59 1.58
C ASP A 202 -10.37 12.20 2.21
N SER A 203 -9.52 11.99 3.24
CA SER A 203 -9.43 10.72 3.96
C SER A 203 -10.74 10.40 4.72
N LYS A 204 -11.36 11.37 5.39
CA LYS A 204 -12.68 11.20 6.04
C LYS A 204 -13.77 10.88 5.02
N THR A 205 -13.73 11.51 3.85
CA THR A 205 -14.68 11.24 2.77
C THR A 205 -14.51 9.81 2.25
N ALA A 206 -13.27 9.38 2.02
CA ALA A 206 -12.97 8.03 1.58
C ALA A 206 -13.40 6.98 2.62
N ALA A 207 -13.12 7.22 3.91
CA ALA A 207 -13.55 6.35 5.00
C ALA A 207 -15.07 6.15 5.01
N ARG A 208 -15.84 7.24 4.92
CA ARG A 208 -17.31 7.22 4.88
C ARG A 208 -17.84 6.46 3.66
N LEU A 209 -17.27 6.71 2.48
CA LEU A 209 -17.70 6.05 1.24
C LEU A 209 -17.38 4.55 1.27
N TYR A 210 -16.24 4.18 1.85
CA TYR A 210 -15.83 2.78 1.96
C TYR A 210 -16.60 2.03 3.04
N ALA A 211 -16.66 2.56 4.27
CA ALA A 211 -17.28 1.87 5.39
C ALA A 211 -18.82 1.92 5.36
N GLY A 212 -19.42 2.93 4.69
CA GLY A 212 -20.87 3.16 4.74
C GLY A 212 -21.34 3.35 6.19
N ASP A 213 -22.40 2.66 6.57
CA ASP A 213 -22.96 2.70 7.92
C ASP A 213 -22.36 1.66 8.88
N HIS A 214 -21.29 0.96 8.46
CA HIS A 214 -20.65 -0.06 9.29
C HIS A 214 -19.75 0.57 10.36
N ASP A 215 -19.58 -0.16 11.47
CA ASP A 215 -18.69 0.24 12.55
C ASP A 215 -17.23 0.25 12.08
N ILE A 216 -16.65 1.45 12.03
CA ILE A 216 -15.26 1.65 11.60
C ILE A 216 -14.24 1.00 12.53
N THR A 217 -14.61 0.60 13.75
CA THR A 217 -13.74 -0.14 14.66
C THR A 217 -13.66 -1.64 14.33
N ASN A 218 -14.49 -2.13 13.42
CA ASN A 218 -14.42 -3.50 12.93
C ASN A 218 -13.01 -3.81 12.40
N PRO A 219 -12.34 -4.89 12.86
CA PRO A 219 -11.00 -5.27 12.38
C PRO A 219 -10.87 -5.52 10.88
N ASP A 220 -11.96 -5.80 10.18
CA ASP A 220 -11.98 -5.94 8.72
C ASP A 220 -12.06 -4.58 8.00
N ILE A 221 -12.33 -3.50 8.74
CA ILE A 221 -12.36 -2.11 8.25
C ILE A 221 -11.13 -1.35 8.77
N SER A 222 -10.86 -1.45 10.07
CA SER A 222 -9.68 -0.86 10.71
C SER A 222 -8.83 -1.95 11.37
N PRO A 223 -7.94 -2.60 10.61
CA PRO A 223 -7.21 -3.78 11.05
C PRO A 223 -6.28 -3.57 12.26
N ILE A 224 -5.99 -2.35 12.64
CA ILE A 224 -5.27 -2.06 13.89
C ILE A 224 -6.01 -2.57 15.13
N ASN A 225 -7.34 -2.71 15.06
CA ASN A 225 -8.19 -3.25 16.12
C ASN A 225 -8.23 -4.79 16.11
N GLY A 226 -7.48 -5.43 15.23
CA GLY A 226 -7.41 -6.88 15.14
C GLY A 226 -6.58 -7.52 16.23
N SER A 227 -6.70 -8.83 16.37
CA SER A 227 -5.89 -9.62 17.31
C SER A 227 -4.63 -10.14 16.64
N PHE A 228 -3.51 -9.54 16.98
CA PHE A 228 -2.18 -9.98 16.57
C PHE A 228 -1.56 -10.90 17.63
N ASP A 229 -0.62 -11.74 17.23
CA ASP A 229 0.22 -12.56 18.11
C ASP A 229 1.56 -12.89 17.44
N GLY A 230 2.45 -13.56 18.14
CA GLY A 230 3.78 -13.93 17.67
C GLY A 230 3.81 -14.87 16.45
N ALA A 231 2.67 -15.41 16.00
CA ALA A 231 2.56 -16.16 14.75
C ALA A 231 2.37 -15.26 13.52
N PHE A 232 2.12 -13.95 13.75
CA PHE A 232 2.04 -12.98 12.65
C PHE A 232 3.41 -12.81 11.99
N PRO A 233 3.48 -12.64 10.67
CA PRO A 233 4.76 -12.61 9.97
C PRO A 233 5.59 -11.39 10.33
N PRO A 234 6.93 -11.46 10.19
CA PRO A 234 7.80 -10.28 10.23
C PRO A 234 7.26 -9.18 9.33
N CYS A 235 7.26 -7.94 9.84
CA CYS A 235 6.63 -6.81 9.22
C CYS A 235 7.63 -5.66 9.03
N LEU A 236 7.79 -5.17 7.80
CA LEU A 236 8.45 -3.91 7.51
C LEU A 236 7.39 -2.84 7.26
N ILE A 237 7.51 -1.69 7.93
CA ILE A 237 6.61 -0.55 7.75
C ILE A 237 7.44 0.65 7.34
N THR A 238 7.08 1.31 6.22
CA THR A 238 7.67 2.59 5.81
C THR A 238 6.66 3.72 5.99
N THR A 239 7.14 4.91 6.33
CA THR A 239 6.35 6.15 6.42
C THR A 239 7.28 7.36 6.37
N GLY A 240 6.75 8.56 6.21
CA GLY A 240 7.51 9.80 6.22
C GLY A 240 7.14 10.72 7.38
N THR A 241 8.04 11.63 7.78
CA THR A 241 7.72 12.59 8.86
C THR A 241 6.68 13.64 8.46
N ARG A 242 6.37 13.76 7.16
CA ARG A 242 5.26 14.58 6.63
C ARG A 242 4.01 13.77 6.31
N ASP A 243 4.09 12.45 6.39
CA ASP A 243 2.96 11.56 6.09
C ASP A 243 1.80 11.82 7.06
N LEU A 244 0.61 12.06 6.50
CA LEU A 244 -0.62 12.21 7.27
C LEU A 244 -0.89 10.99 8.17
N LEU A 245 -0.49 9.79 7.72
CA LEU A 245 -0.70 8.52 8.42
C LEU A 245 0.51 8.06 9.27
N LEU A 246 1.49 8.94 9.54
CA LEU A 246 2.65 8.63 10.38
C LEU A 246 2.25 8.02 11.73
N SER A 247 1.30 8.63 12.44
CA SER A 247 0.83 8.12 13.74
C SER A 247 0.22 6.73 13.64
N LEU A 248 -0.46 6.41 12.54
CA LEU A 248 -1.03 5.08 12.32
C LEU A 248 0.07 4.04 12.14
N SER A 249 1.09 4.36 11.35
CA SER A 249 2.27 3.50 11.16
C SER A 249 3.00 3.23 12.49
N VAL A 250 3.18 4.26 13.32
CA VAL A 250 3.82 4.15 14.66
C VAL A 250 2.96 3.30 15.60
N ARG A 251 1.63 3.57 15.66
CA ARG A 251 0.69 2.80 16.49
C ARG A 251 0.63 1.33 16.08
N LEU A 252 0.57 1.05 14.77
CA LEU A 252 0.58 -0.31 14.25
C LEU A 252 1.88 -1.03 14.61
N ALA A 253 3.03 -0.40 14.38
CA ALA A 253 4.34 -0.98 14.72
C ALA A 253 4.44 -1.32 16.21
N ARG A 254 3.93 -0.44 17.09
CA ARG A 254 3.87 -0.68 18.52
C ARG A 254 2.96 -1.86 18.87
N CYS A 255 1.73 -1.87 18.33
CA CYS A 255 0.76 -2.94 18.56
C CYS A 255 1.32 -4.32 18.16
N LEU A 256 1.94 -4.41 16.98
CA LEU A 256 2.57 -5.63 16.49
C LEU A 256 3.73 -6.09 17.41
N ARG A 257 4.62 -5.17 17.83
CA ARG A 257 5.73 -5.49 18.74
C ARG A 257 5.23 -5.96 20.11
N GLU A 258 4.23 -5.31 20.67
CA GLU A 258 3.61 -5.72 21.96
C GLU A 258 2.95 -7.12 21.85
N SER A 259 2.57 -7.52 20.64
CA SER A 259 2.05 -8.86 20.31
C SER A 259 3.14 -9.90 19.99
N GLY A 260 4.43 -9.54 20.10
CA GLY A 260 5.56 -10.44 19.85
C GLY A 260 5.95 -10.58 18.37
N VAL A 261 5.47 -9.70 17.50
CA VAL A 261 5.83 -9.67 16.07
C VAL A 261 7.13 -8.92 15.85
N GLU A 262 8.00 -9.46 15.00
CA GLU A 262 9.20 -8.75 14.52
C GLU A 262 8.78 -7.58 13.61
N VAL A 263 9.19 -6.34 13.95
CA VAL A 263 8.82 -5.15 13.17
C VAL A 263 10.02 -4.25 12.91
N ASP A 264 10.29 -3.99 11.64
CA ASP A 264 11.18 -2.93 11.15
C ASP A 264 10.34 -1.71 10.73
N LEU A 265 10.36 -0.66 11.54
CA LEU A 265 9.69 0.61 11.24
C LEU A 265 10.71 1.61 10.70
N GLN A 266 10.59 2.01 9.45
CA GLN A 266 11.44 2.97 8.76
C GLN A 266 10.69 4.30 8.58
N VAL A 267 11.08 5.31 9.35
CA VAL A 267 10.53 6.68 9.25
C VAL A 267 11.50 7.56 8.49
N TRP A 268 11.07 8.06 7.32
CA TRP A 268 11.89 8.85 6.41
C TRP A 268 11.69 10.35 6.65
N GLU A 269 12.77 11.03 7.01
CA GLU A 269 12.72 12.46 7.32
C GLU A 269 12.33 13.30 6.10
N GLY A 270 11.33 14.18 6.29
CA GLY A 270 10.85 15.12 5.28
C GLY A 270 9.99 14.52 4.16
N LEU A 271 9.83 13.19 4.11
CA LEU A 271 9.02 12.52 3.09
C LEU A 271 7.55 12.43 3.51
N TRP A 272 6.67 12.17 2.57
CA TRP A 272 5.21 12.23 2.65
C TRP A 272 4.57 10.85 2.47
N HIS A 273 3.26 10.82 2.45
CA HIS A 273 2.47 9.61 2.28
C HIS A 273 2.83 8.88 0.98
N VAL A 274 3.22 7.60 1.09
CA VAL A 274 3.61 6.72 -0.02
C VAL A 274 4.58 7.42 -1.00
N PHE A 275 5.64 8.02 -0.46
CA PHE A 275 6.65 8.71 -1.27
C PHE A 275 7.31 7.77 -2.30
N GLU A 276 7.23 6.48 -2.11
CA GLU A 276 7.69 5.44 -3.04
C GLU A 276 6.99 5.50 -4.39
N TRP A 277 5.79 6.07 -4.44
CA TRP A 277 5.05 6.29 -5.69
C TRP A 277 5.80 7.23 -6.66
N GLN A 278 6.64 8.10 -6.10
CA GLN A 278 7.53 8.99 -6.85
C GLN A 278 8.87 8.29 -7.15
N HIS A 279 8.83 7.26 -8.00
CA HIS A 279 9.96 6.36 -8.29
C HIS A 279 11.26 7.06 -8.70
N GLN A 280 11.20 8.34 -9.18
CA GLN A 280 12.36 9.11 -9.60
C GLN A 280 13.18 9.67 -8.43
N ILE A 281 12.63 9.72 -7.20
CA ILE A 281 13.39 10.24 -6.06
C ILE A 281 14.30 9.14 -5.48
N PRO A 282 15.56 9.47 -5.15
CA PRO A 282 16.53 8.50 -4.62
C PRO A 282 16.05 7.79 -3.35
N GLU A 283 15.32 8.51 -2.49
CA GLU A 283 14.77 7.97 -1.25
C GLU A 283 13.72 6.88 -1.52
N ALA A 284 12.84 7.07 -2.52
CA ALA A 284 11.87 6.05 -2.93
C ALA A 284 12.57 4.78 -3.44
N GLN A 285 13.60 4.96 -4.27
CA GLN A 285 14.41 3.84 -4.75
C GLN A 285 15.14 3.11 -3.61
N GLN A 286 15.62 3.86 -2.60
CA GLN A 286 16.26 3.23 -1.44
C GLN A 286 15.26 2.49 -0.58
N SER A 287 14.07 3.06 -0.33
CA SER A 287 12.98 2.39 0.37
C SER A 287 12.59 1.08 -0.31
N LEU A 288 12.40 1.09 -1.62
CA LEU A 288 12.08 -0.11 -2.40
C LEU A 288 13.19 -1.17 -2.36
N ARG A 289 14.47 -0.76 -2.35
CA ARG A 289 15.59 -1.70 -2.12
C ARG A 289 15.55 -2.33 -0.74
N ASN A 290 15.25 -1.56 0.29
CA ASN A 290 15.12 -2.06 1.67
C ASN A 290 13.96 -3.08 1.77
N ILE A 291 12.81 -2.76 1.19
CA ILE A 291 11.65 -3.66 1.13
C ILE A 291 12.02 -4.96 0.41
N ALA A 292 12.64 -4.85 -0.78
CA ALA A 292 13.04 -6.04 -1.54
C ALA A 292 14.05 -6.92 -0.78
N ALA A 293 15.02 -6.30 -0.09
CA ALA A 293 16.00 -7.02 0.75
C ALA A 293 15.32 -7.73 1.93
N PHE A 294 14.40 -7.05 2.62
CA PHE A 294 13.62 -7.60 3.71
C PHE A 294 12.81 -8.83 3.27
N LEU A 295 12.04 -8.72 2.19
CA LEU A 295 11.25 -9.82 1.66
C LEU A 295 12.11 -11.01 1.26
N LYS A 296 13.23 -10.78 0.59
CA LYS A 296 14.17 -11.84 0.20
C LYS A 296 14.81 -12.52 1.41
N GLY A 297 15.13 -11.76 2.47
CA GLY A 297 15.70 -12.30 3.69
C GLY A 297 14.79 -13.30 4.40
N HIS A 298 13.46 -13.12 4.30
CA HIS A 298 12.49 -14.01 4.97
C HIS A 298 11.92 -15.12 4.08
N LEU A 299 12.11 -15.06 2.76
CA LEU A 299 11.52 -16.00 1.80
C LEU A 299 12.56 -16.84 1.03
N SER A 300 13.80 -16.39 0.98
CA SER A 300 14.86 -17.22 0.38
C SER A 300 15.23 -18.34 1.35
N PRO A 301 15.49 -19.56 0.83
CA PRO A 301 15.88 -20.71 1.65
C PRO A 301 17.21 -20.51 2.36
#